data_57e46dee2566057b0153946e1a2c2437
#
_entry.id   57e46dee2566057b0153946e1a2c2437
#
_cell.length_a   1.000
_cell.length_b   1.000
_cell.length_c   1.000
_cell.angle_alpha   90.00
_cell.angle_beta   90.00
_cell.angle_gamma   90.00
#
_symmetry.space_group_name_H-M   'P 1'
#
loop_
_entity.id
_entity.type
_entity.pdbx_description
1 polymer ?
#
loop_
_entity_poly.entity_id
_entity_poly.type
_entity_poly.pdbx_seq_one_letter_code
_entity_poly.pdbx_strand_id
1 'polypeptide(L)'
;MKTQPADRDPHHPDLTGLTITNIEMNPGDLLIFNTLLAHGVRPNHSKDRVRMAQYISMFPADEDDVEEREARIHSWREREAPKRAAFPGDPREWEKKNTKTAELNELGRKLLGLDSWQ
;
A
#
# COMPACT_ATOMS: atom_id res chain seq x y z
N MET A 1 -4.92 17.50 -19.29
CA MET A 1 -4.98 16.07 -18.94
C MET A 1 -5.87 15.40 -19.97
N LYS A 2 -5.38 14.41 -20.75
CA LYS A 2 -6.25 13.68 -21.67
C LYS A 2 -7.21 12.83 -20.83
N THR A 3 -8.51 13.01 -21.02
CA THR A 3 -9.54 12.17 -20.42
C THR A 3 -9.35 10.75 -20.93
N GLN A 4 -9.16 9.81 -20.05
CA GLN A 4 -9.04 8.40 -20.42
C GLN A 4 -10.44 7.82 -20.72
N PRO A 5 -10.56 6.86 -21.66
CA PRO A 5 -11.83 6.19 -21.93
C PRO A 5 -12.43 5.58 -20.65
N ALA A 6 -13.76 5.59 -20.54
CA ALA A 6 -14.46 5.06 -19.37
C ALA A 6 -14.33 3.52 -19.24
N ASP A 7 -14.02 2.85 -20.35
CA ASP A 7 -13.89 1.39 -20.47
C ASP A 7 -12.45 0.89 -20.39
N ARG A 8 -11.50 1.77 -20.02
CA ARG A 8 -10.10 1.36 -19.91
C ARG A 8 -9.90 0.24 -18.87
N ASP A 9 -9.04 -0.70 -19.19
CA ASP A 9 -8.54 -1.66 -18.22
C ASP A 9 -7.46 -0.97 -17.33
N PRO A 10 -7.69 -0.79 -16.02
CA PRO A 10 -6.71 -0.17 -15.13
C PRO A 10 -5.44 -1.02 -14.96
N HIS A 11 -5.51 -2.33 -15.23
CA HIS A 11 -4.37 -3.24 -15.13
C HIS A 11 -3.52 -3.28 -16.40
N HIS A 12 -4.05 -2.78 -17.51
CA HIS A 12 -3.34 -2.71 -18.80
C HIS A 12 -3.41 -1.29 -19.38
N PRO A 13 -2.77 -0.31 -18.75
CA PRO A 13 -2.79 1.06 -19.24
C PRO A 13 -2.11 1.16 -20.61
N ASP A 14 -2.67 2.00 -21.49
CA ASP A 14 -2.01 2.33 -22.75
C ASP A 14 -0.77 3.18 -22.48
N LEU A 15 0.39 2.62 -22.79
CA LEU A 15 1.70 3.26 -22.61
C LEU A 15 2.27 3.83 -23.92
N THR A 16 1.46 3.91 -24.98
CA THR A 16 1.89 4.42 -26.28
C THR A 16 2.42 5.85 -26.16
N GLY A 17 3.64 6.07 -26.60
CA GLY A 17 4.32 7.36 -26.55
C GLY A 17 4.89 7.75 -25.18
N LEU A 18 4.85 6.85 -24.20
CA LEU A 18 5.48 7.05 -22.90
C LEU A 18 6.85 6.36 -22.84
N THR A 19 7.79 7.02 -22.18
CA THR A 19 9.09 6.41 -21.89
C THR A 19 9.01 5.62 -20.58
N ILE A 20 9.36 4.34 -20.63
CA ILE A 20 9.45 3.50 -19.46
C ILE A 20 10.82 3.69 -18.81
N THR A 21 10.82 4.14 -17.57
CA THR A 21 12.04 4.28 -16.77
C THR A 21 12.17 3.07 -15.85
N ASN A 22 13.32 2.41 -15.88
CA ASN A 22 13.62 1.32 -14.95
C ASN A 22 14.32 1.90 -13.73
N ILE A 23 13.81 1.54 -12.57
CA ILE A 23 14.40 1.90 -11.28
C ILE A 23 14.98 0.63 -10.67
N GLU A 24 16.29 0.58 -10.52
CA GLU A 24 16.98 -0.49 -9.82
C GLU A 24 17.06 -0.13 -8.35
N MET A 25 16.78 -1.10 -7.49
CA MET A 25 16.72 -0.91 -6.05
C MET A 25 17.46 -2.03 -5.32
N ASN A 26 18.14 -1.66 -4.26
CA ASN A 26 18.79 -2.59 -3.34
C ASN A 26 17.90 -2.88 -2.12
N PRO A 27 18.18 -3.94 -1.36
CA PRO A 27 17.54 -4.15 -0.08
C PRO A 27 17.68 -2.93 0.84
N GLY A 28 16.56 -2.43 1.36
CA GLY A 28 16.52 -1.25 2.21
C GLY A 28 16.22 0.07 1.48
N ASP A 29 16.21 0.09 0.16
CA ASP A 29 15.82 1.28 -0.60
C ASP A 29 14.31 1.56 -0.45
N LEU A 30 13.97 2.84 -0.42
CA LEU A 30 12.60 3.34 -0.38
C LEU A 30 12.28 4.07 -1.68
N LEU A 31 11.21 3.67 -2.36
CA LEU A 31 10.67 4.36 -3.52
C LEU A 31 9.35 5.04 -3.15
N ILE A 32 9.27 6.34 -3.35
CA ILE A 32 8.04 7.12 -3.14
C ILE A 32 7.54 7.60 -4.50
N PHE A 33 6.30 7.32 -4.82
CA PHE A 33 5.66 7.76 -6.06
C PHE A 33 4.17 8.00 -5.87
N ASN A 34 3.60 8.80 -6.77
CA ASN A 34 2.15 9.05 -6.78
C ASN A 34 1.42 7.80 -7.29
N THR A 35 0.34 7.40 -6.62
CA THR A 35 -0.47 6.22 -6.97
C THR A 35 -1.08 6.29 -8.37
N LEU A 36 -1.22 7.49 -8.95
CA LEU A 36 -1.70 7.69 -10.32
C LEU A 36 -0.61 7.44 -11.38
N LEU A 37 0.65 7.27 -10.96
CA LEU A 37 1.73 6.93 -11.89
C LEU A 37 1.56 5.48 -12.35
N ALA A 38 1.51 5.26 -13.67
CA ALA A 38 1.54 3.90 -14.21
C ALA A 38 2.85 3.23 -13.81
N HIS A 39 2.75 2.12 -13.11
CA HIS A 39 3.92 1.41 -12.58
C HIS A 39 3.68 -0.10 -12.62
N GLY A 40 4.78 -0.83 -12.57
CA GLY A 40 4.72 -2.28 -12.53
C GLY A 40 6.02 -2.86 -11.99
N VAL A 41 5.98 -4.14 -11.71
CA VAL A 41 7.11 -4.88 -11.17
C VAL A 41 7.58 -5.87 -12.21
N ARG A 42 8.87 -5.87 -12.51
CA ARG A 42 9.47 -6.84 -13.42
C ARG A 42 9.50 -8.24 -12.81
N PRO A 43 9.43 -9.28 -13.63
CA PRO A 43 9.63 -10.65 -13.18
C PRO A 43 10.98 -10.83 -12.48
N ASN A 44 11.01 -11.68 -11.48
CA ASN A 44 12.25 -12.13 -10.86
C ASN A 44 12.83 -13.28 -11.70
N HIS A 45 13.97 -13.06 -12.34
CA HIS A 45 14.66 -14.05 -13.15
C HIS A 45 15.75 -14.81 -12.39
N SER A 46 16.00 -14.51 -11.11
CA SER A 46 16.91 -15.31 -10.29
C SER A 46 16.29 -16.67 -9.98
N LYS A 47 17.12 -17.71 -9.91
CA LYS A 47 16.67 -19.08 -9.61
C LYS A 47 16.58 -19.33 -8.09
N ASP A 48 17.30 -18.57 -7.31
CA ASP A 48 17.65 -18.85 -5.90
C ASP A 48 17.40 -17.68 -4.95
N ARG A 49 17.01 -16.51 -5.45
CA ARG A 49 16.76 -15.32 -4.63
C ARG A 49 15.31 -14.92 -4.63
N VAL A 50 14.76 -14.74 -3.44
CA VAL A 50 13.42 -14.18 -3.25
C VAL A 50 13.51 -12.65 -3.26
N ARG A 51 12.61 -12.00 -3.97
CA ARG A 51 12.41 -10.56 -3.91
C ARG A 51 11.12 -10.28 -3.13
N MET A 52 11.26 -9.45 -2.11
CA MET A 52 10.13 -8.98 -1.34
C MET A 52 10.05 -7.46 -1.44
N ALA A 53 8.83 -6.93 -1.55
CA ALA A 53 8.55 -5.52 -1.49
C ALA A 53 7.33 -5.29 -0.60
N GLN A 54 7.40 -4.27 0.23
CA GLN A 54 6.26 -3.82 1.04
C GLN A 54 5.67 -2.57 0.38
N TYR A 55 4.37 -2.60 0.12
CA TYR A 55 3.62 -1.46 -0.36
C TYR A 55 2.94 -0.78 0.81
N ILE A 56 3.19 0.52 0.95
CA ILE A 56 2.59 1.34 2.00
C ILE A 56 1.87 2.50 1.32
N SER A 57 0.54 2.51 1.43
CA SER A 57 -0.26 3.63 0.94
C SER A 57 -0.34 4.71 2.00
N MET A 58 -0.05 5.95 1.61
CA MET A 58 -0.10 7.11 2.47
C MET A 58 -1.13 8.09 1.93
N PHE A 59 -1.91 8.67 2.81
CA PHE A 59 -2.90 9.73 2.51
C PHE A 59 -2.60 10.95 3.37
N PRO A 60 -2.98 12.16 2.93
CA PRO A 60 -2.98 13.32 3.82
C PRO A 60 -3.80 13.00 5.07
N ALA A 61 -3.31 13.42 6.22
CA ALA A 61 -4.06 13.26 7.46
C ALA A 61 -5.32 14.15 7.40
N ASP A 62 -6.45 13.53 7.63
CA ASP A 62 -7.74 14.20 7.79
C ASP A 62 -8.30 13.78 9.15
N GLU A 63 -8.20 14.69 10.12
CA GLU A 63 -8.65 14.40 11.48
C GLU A 63 -10.18 14.41 11.61
N ASP A 64 -10.87 15.04 10.66
CA ASP A 64 -12.34 15.11 10.61
C ASP A 64 -12.95 13.81 10.00
N ASP A 65 -12.17 13.04 9.24
CA ASP A 65 -12.60 11.72 8.74
C ASP A 65 -12.51 10.66 9.83
N VAL A 66 -13.47 10.70 10.73
CA VAL A 66 -13.56 9.81 11.89
C VAL A 66 -13.76 8.35 11.44
N GLU A 67 -14.56 8.12 10.40
CA GLU A 67 -14.86 6.76 9.92
C GLU A 67 -13.60 6.05 9.43
N GLU A 68 -12.82 6.72 8.58
CA GLU A 68 -11.58 6.14 8.04
C GLU A 68 -10.52 5.97 9.15
N ARG A 69 -10.45 6.90 10.11
CA ARG A 69 -9.57 6.79 11.27
C ARG A 69 -9.91 5.58 12.13
N GLU A 70 -11.15 5.43 12.51
CA GLU A 70 -11.61 4.29 13.31
C GLU A 70 -11.43 2.95 12.59
N ALA A 71 -11.63 2.92 11.27
CA ALA A 71 -11.37 1.73 10.45
C ALA A 71 -9.88 1.31 10.49
N ARG A 72 -8.95 2.28 10.40
CA ARG A 72 -7.51 1.99 10.52
C ARG A 72 -7.14 1.49 11.92
N ILE A 73 -7.64 2.15 12.95
CA ILE A 73 -7.40 1.76 14.35
C ILE A 73 -7.94 0.35 14.61
N HIS A 74 -9.12 0.04 14.10
CA HIS A 74 -9.72 -1.29 14.19
C HIS A 74 -8.83 -2.34 13.51
N SER A 75 -8.41 -2.09 12.27
CA SER A 75 -7.54 -3.01 11.52
C SER A 75 -6.24 -3.32 12.27
N TRP A 76 -5.60 -2.32 12.85
CA TRP A 76 -4.40 -2.53 13.65
C TRP A 76 -4.69 -3.32 14.94
N ARG A 77 -5.73 -2.93 15.69
CA ARG A 77 -6.07 -3.55 16.99
C ARG A 77 -6.44 -5.01 16.81
N GLU A 78 -7.26 -5.31 15.83
CA GLU A 78 -7.77 -6.65 15.56
C GLU A 78 -6.85 -7.48 14.65
N ARG A 79 -5.80 -6.87 14.09
CA ARG A 79 -4.90 -7.50 13.11
C ARG A 79 -5.67 -8.02 11.89
N GLU A 80 -6.60 -7.24 11.41
CA GLU A 80 -7.43 -7.53 10.25
C GLU A 80 -7.04 -6.65 9.08
N ALA A 81 -6.91 -7.23 7.88
CA ALA A 81 -6.71 -6.45 6.67
C ALA A 81 -7.91 -5.52 6.41
N PRO A 82 -7.68 -4.28 5.94
CA PRO A 82 -8.77 -3.40 5.56
C PRO A 82 -9.71 -4.06 4.54
N LYS A 83 -11.02 -3.94 4.73
CA LYS A 83 -12.02 -4.62 3.87
C LYS A 83 -11.85 -4.33 2.38
N ARG A 84 -11.38 -3.11 2.04
CA ARG A 84 -11.14 -2.68 0.64
C ARG A 84 -9.82 -3.17 0.05
N ALA A 85 -8.92 -3.71 0.85
CA ALA A 85 -7.59 -4.13 0.41
C ALA A 85 -7.46 -5.64 0.18
N ALA A 86 -8.59 -6.35 0.04
CA ALA A 86 -8.58 -7.76 -0.26
C ALA A 86 -7.98 -8.04 -1.64
N PHE A 87 -7.10 -9.02 -1.72
CA PHE A 87 -6.57 -9.54 -2.97
C PHE A 87 -6.91 -11.04 -3.10
N PRO A 88 -6.93 -11.59 -4.31
CA PRO A 88 -7.20 -13.02 -4.50
C PRO A 88 -6.21 -13.89 -3.71
N GLY A 89 -6.75 -14.80 -2.89
CA GLY A 89 -5.95 -15.68 -2.03
C GLY A 89 -5.52 -15.05 -0.69
N ASP A 90 -5.99 -13.84 -0.38
CA ASP A 90 -5.78 -13.22 0.94
C ASP A 90 -6.35 -14.11 2.06
N PRO A 91 -5.51 -14.63 2.96
CA PRO A 91 -5.94 -15.51 4.06
C PRO A 91 -6.58 -14.75 5.24
N ARG A 92 -7.03 -13.53 5.05
CA ARG A 92 -7.75 -12.59 5.91
C ARG A 92 -7.51 -12.66 7.43
N GLU A 93 -7.54 -13.83 8.01
CA GLU A 93 -7.38 -14.01 9.46
C GLU A 93 -6.00 -14.54 9.87
N TRP A 94 -5.06 -14.58 8.93
CA TRP A 94 -3.76 -15.16 9.21
C TRP A 94 -3.00 -14.35 10.27
N GLU A 95 -2.98 -13.04 10.14
CA GLU A 95 -2.34 -12.15 11.11
C GLU A 95 -3.00 -12.25 12.48
N LYS A 96 -4.32 -12.28 12.51
CA LYS A 96 -5.09 -12.40 13.76
C LYS A 96 -4.74 -13.67 14.54
N LYS A 97 -4.51 -14.76 13.83
CA LYS A 97 -4.21 -16.07 14.43
C LYS A 97 -2.73 -16.26 14.78
N ASN A 98 -1.83 -15.63 14.03
CA ASN A 98 -0.41 -15.96 14.06
C ASN A 98 0.50 -14.83 14.56
N THR A 99 -0.02 -13.62 14.77
CA THR A 99 0.78 -12.47 15.18
C THR A 99 0.24 -11.81 16.44
N LYS A 100 1.04 -10.93 17.04
CA LYS A 100 0.61 -10.01 18.10
C LYS A 100 0.36 -8.64 17.49
N THR A 101 -0.53 -7.85 18.11
CA THR A 101 -0.71 -6.45 17.75
C THR A 101 0.62 -5.71 17.86
N ALA A 102 0.99 -4.98 16.81
CA ALA A 102 2.25 -4.25 16.76
C ALA A 102 2.29 -3.15 17.83
N GLU A 103 3.41 -3.04 18.52
CA GLU A 103 3.68 -1.92 19.41
C GLU A 103 4.05 -0.69 18.58
N LEU A 104 3.48 0.45 18.94
CA LEU A 104 3.65 1.69 18.20
C LEU A 104 4.49 2.67 19.03
N ASN A 105 5.48 3.28 18.39
CA ASN A 105 6.14 4.46 18.91
C ASN A 105 5.24 5.70 18.72
N GLU A 106 5.70 6.87 19.17
CA GLU A 106 4.94 8.12 19.07
C GLU A 106 4.51 8.44 17.63
N LEU A 107 5.42 8.31 16.66
CA LEU A 107 5.11 8.54 15.26
C LEU A 107 4.08 7.54 14.72
N GLY A 108 4.22 6.27 15.06
CA GLY A 108 3.27 5.22 14.67
C GLY A 108 1.87 5.48 15.21
N ARG A 109 1.74 5.99 16.42
CA ARG A 109 0.46 6.37 17.04
C ARG A 109 -0.20 7.52 16.27
N LYS A 110 0.57 8.57 15.92
CA LYS A 110 0.09 9.69 15.10
C LYS A 110 -0.31 9.24 13.69
N LEU A 111 0.52 8.43 13.03
CA LEU A 111 0.21 7.89 11.69
C LEU A 111 -1.05 7.03 11.67
N LEU A 112 -1.30 6.28 12.74
CA LEU A 112 -2.51 5.48 12.86
C LEU A 112 -3.75 6.33 13.19
N GLY A 113 -3.57 7.48 13.82
CA GLY A 113 -4.64 8.38 14.27
C GLY A 113 -5.08 8.15 15.71
N LEU A 114 -4.25 7.50 16.53
CA LEU A 114 -4.46 7.40 17.98
C LEU A 114 -4.15 8.71 18.70
N ASP A 115 -3.17 9.44 18.19
CA ASP A 115 -2.75 10.74 18.71
C ASP A 115 -2.89 11.78 17.59
N SER A 116 -3.25 13.04 17.97
CA SER A 116 -3.32 14.15 17.02
C SER A 116 -1.93 14.59 16.55
N TRP A 117 -1.88 15.22 15.38
CA TRP A 117 -0.70 15.88 14.83
C TRP A 117 -0.49 17.29 15.40
N GLN A 118 -1.49 17.84 16.06
CA GLN A 118 -1.48 19.18 16.68
C GLN A 118 -0.85 19.18 18.06
#